data_4c4e966e89d17db4e1c479db5333a2cf
#
_entry.id   4c4e966e89d17db4e1c479db5333a2cf
#
_cell.length_a   1.000
_cell.length_b   1.000
_cell.length_c   1.000
_cell.angle_alpha   90.00
_cell.angle_beta   90.00
_cell.angle_gamma   90.00
#
_symmetry.space_group_name_H-M   'P 1'
#
loop_
_entity.id
_entity.type
_entity.pdbx_description
1 polymer ?
#
loop_
_entity_poly.entity_id
_entity_poly.type
_entity_poly.pdbx_seq_one_letter_code
_entity_poly.pdbx_strand_id
1 'polypeptide(L)'
;NISVISTGSWVPTDLNKKIKSENTYKILINQLILDAFIGIHDFEKKKKQKISISLSLDVNDNISGIEHKIENFVSYEHIVEDIKSILKKGHIDLLETLGEKIVDLCFEDERVMTIKLKLEKLEVFKETSSVGIEIFRKKNSRNDSIEKNLSTTD
;
A
#
# COMPACT_ATOMS: atom_id res chain seq x y z
N ASN A 1 -47.33 9.74 -3.11
CA ASN A 1 -46.27 10.56 -2.56
C ASN A 1 -45.99 10.24 -1.11
N ILE A 2 -47.00 9.79 -0.40
CA ILE A 2 -46.81 9.35 0.98
C ILE A 2 -45.98 8.06 1.02
N SER A 3 -46.13 7.25 0.01
CA SER A 3 -45.32 6.05 -0.13
C SER A 3 -43.83 6.33 -0.17
N VAL A 4 -43.50 7.53 -0.61
CA VAL A 4 -42.09 7.97 -0.62
C VAL A 4 -41.52 8.03 0.79
N ILE A 5 -42.35 8.39 1.76
CA ILE A 5 -41.91 8.49 3.15
C ILE A 5 -41.57 7.12 3.70
N SER A 6 -42.39 6.12 3.40
CA SER A 6 -42.09 4.76 3.86
C SER A 6 -40.87 4.18 3.18
N THR A 7 -40.64 4.56 1.95
CA THR A 7 -39.42 4.19 1.25
C THR A 7 -38.22 4.85 1.90
N GLY A 8 -38.42 6.07 2.39
CA GLY A 8 -37.35 6.81 3.05
C GLY A 8 -36.84 6.16 4.31
N SER A 9 -37.69 5.48 5.05
CA SER A 9 -37.24 4.80 6.28
C SER A 9 -36.35 3.60 5.99
N TRP A 10 -36.51 3.00 4.85
CA TRP A 10 -35.70 1.88 4.43
C TRP A 10 -34.34 2.33 3.88
N VAL A 11 -34.34 3.39 3.09
CA VAL A 11 -33.14 3.90 2.46
C VAL A 11 -32.09 4.41 3.46
N PRO A 12 -32.44 5.17 4.52
CA PRO A 12 -31.43 5.64 5.48
C PRO A 12 -30.61 4.53 6.15
N THR A 13 -31.18 3.38 6.38
CA THR A 13 -30.45 2.27 7.00
C THR A 13 -29.35 1.78 6.08
N ASP A 14 -29.64 1.62 4.82
CA ASP A 14 -28.65 1.18 3.84
C ASP A 14 -27.59 2.23 3.61
N LEU A 15 -27.99 3.50 3.57
CA LEU A 15 -27.04 4.61 3.42
C LEU A 15 -26.05 4.66 4.58
N ASN A 16 -26.52 4.42 5.80
CA ASN A 16 -25.63 4.43 6.96
C ASN A 16 -24.61 3.29 6.87
N LYS A 17 -24.99 2.13 6.40
CA LYS A 17 -24.05 1.04 6.19
C LYS A 17 -23.02 1.38 5.13
N LYS A 18 -23.46 1.95 4.01
CA LYS A 18 -22.56 2.39 2.94
C LYS A 18 -21.57 3.43 3.43
N ILE A 19 -22.06 4.42 4.17
CA ILE A 19 -21.21 5.50 4.68
C ILE A 19 -20.12 4.92 5.59
N LYS A 20 -20.47 3.98 6.47
CA LYS A 20 -19.49 3.35 7.35
C LYS A 20 -18.45 2.55 6.57
N SER A 21 -18.86 1.79 5.54
CA SER A 21 -17.94 0.98 4.75
C SER A 21 -17.08 1.83 3.81
N GLU A 22 -17.53 3.04 3.48
CA GLU A 22 -16.81 3.94 2.59
C GLU A 22 -15.88 4.91 3.34
N ASN A 23 -16.01 5.01 4.66
CA ASN A 23 -15.15 5.91 5.43
C ASN A 23 -13.73 5.35 5.48
N THR A 24 -12.81 6.13 4.98
CA THR A 24 -11.39 5.79 4.96
C THR A 24 -10.56 6.99 5.35
N TYR A 25 -9.34 6.74 5.77
CA TYR A 25 -8.34 7.79 5.87
C TYR A 25 -7.07 7.31 5.19
N LYS A 26 -6.18 8.23 4.90
CA LYS A 26 -4.92 7.90 4.24
C LYS A 26 -3.76 7.96 5.20
N ILE A 27 -2.88 6.98 5.08
CA ILE A 27 -1.55 7.05 5.66
C ILE A 27 -0.60 7.42 4.53
N LEU A 28 0.20 8.46 4.78
CA LEU A 28 1.11 8.98 3.78
C LEU A 28 2.54 8.90 4.29
N ILE A 29 3.40 8.26 3.52
CA ILE A 29 4.84 8.28 3.73
C ILE A 29 5.42 8.92 2.46
N ASN A 30 5.94 10.13 2.61
CA ASN A 30 6.38 10.91 1.47
C ASN A 30 7.90 10.93 1.39
N GLN A 31 8.44 10.41 0.29
CA GLN A 31 9.87 10.47 -0.01
C GLN A 31 10.74 9.95 1.12
N LEU A 32 10.49 8.70 1.50
CA LEU A 32 11.38 7.99 2.42
C LEU A 32 12.64 7.62 1.63
N ILE A 33 13.75 8.24 1.97
CA ILE A 33 15.00 8.05 1.24
C ILE A 33 15.88 7.07 2.01
N LEU A 34 16.24 5.98 1.34
CA LEU A 34 17.04 4.91 1.91
C LEU A 34 18.12 4.48 0.93
N ASP A 35 19.20 3.94 1.47
CA ASP A 35 20.25 3.34 0.66
C ASP A 35 19.94 1.86 0.44
N ALA A 36 20.11 1.41 -0.79
CA ALA A 36 19.77 0.04 -1.15
C ALA A 36 20.66 -0.50 -2.26
N PHE A 37 20.92 -1.82 -2.21
CA PHE A 37 21.47 -2.53 -3.35
C PHE A 37 20.31 -2.91 -4.28
N ILE A 38 20.12 -2.16 -5.34
CA ILE A 38 18.98 -2.38 -6.24
C ILE A 38 19.38 -2.14 -7.68
N GLY A 39 19.01 -3.07 -8.56
CA GLY A 39 19.28 -2.98 -9.99
C GLY A 39 19.86 -4.25 -10.57
N ILE A 40 19.77 -4.37 -11.90
CA ILE A 40 20.23 -5.58 -12.61
C ILE A 40 21.71 -5.53 -13.00
N HIS A 41 22.31 -4.35 -12.98
CA HIS A 41 23.70 -4.19 -13.40
C HIS A 41 24.67 -4.59 -12.28
N ASP A 42 25.85 -5.08 -12.66
CA ASP A 42 26.82 -5.55 -11.69
C ASP A 42 27.24 -4.46 -10.71
N PHE A 43 27.40 -3.22 -11.18
CA PHE A 43 27.79 -2.13 -10.28
C PHE A 43 26.69 -1.83 -9.26
N GLU A 44 25.43 -2.08 -9.60
CA GLU A 44 24.30 -1.87 -8.69
C GLU A 44 24.23 -2.94 -7.59
N LYS A 45 24.88 -4.07 -7.81
CA LYS A 45 24.99 -5.14 -6.80
C LYS A 45 26.10 -4.87 -5.80
N LYS A 46 27.05 -4.04 -6.15
CA LYS A 46 28.26 -3.80 -5.34
C LYS A 46 28.22 -2.50 -4.55
N LYS A 47 27.36 -1.56 -4.93
CA LYS A 47 27.28 -0.26 -4.28
C LYS A 47 25.82 0.09 -4.02
N LYS A 48 25.56 0.56 -2.82
CA LYS A 48 24.23 1.07 -2.48
C LYS A 48 23.97 2.38 -3.20
N GLN A 49 22.73 2.57 -3.61
CA GLN A 49 22.28 3.81 -4.19
C GLN A 49 21.05 4.31 -3.44
N LYS A 50 20.80 5.61 -3.55
CA LYS A 50 19.64 6.21 -2.90
C LYS A 50 18.39 5.93 -3.69
N ILE A 51 17.36 5.47 -2.97
CA ILE A 51 16.01 5.31 -3.52
C ILE A 51 15.04 6.13 -2.69
N SER A 52 13.96 6.53 -3.32
CA SER A 52 12.88 7.26 -2.66
C SER A 52 11.63 6.41 -2.73
N ILE A 53 11.00 6.24 -1.58
CA ILE A 53 9.78 5.45 -1.44
C ILE A 53 8.67 6.36 -0.96
N SER A 54 7.63 6.51 -1.77
CA SER A 54 6.44 7.27 -1.40
C SER A 54 5.24 6.34 -1.40
N LEU A 55 4.50 6.34 -0.32
CA LEU A 55 3.44 5.37 -0.06
C LEU A 55 2.19 6.10 0.40
N SER A 56 1.06 5.74 -0.21
CA SER A 56 -0.25 6.23 0.19
C SER A 56 -1.16 5.01 0.39
N LEU A 57 -1.65 4.85 1.59
CA LEU A 57 -2.55 3.75 1.95
C LEU A 57 -3.93 4.30 2.26
N ASP A 58 -4.96 3.72 1.67
CA ASP A 58 -6.32 3.94 2.12
C ASP A 58 -6.64 2.90 3.18
N VAL A 59 -6.99 3.38 4.36
CA VAL A 59 -7.24 2.54 5.52
C VAL A 59 -8.70 2.68 5.92
N ASN A 60 -9.34 1.55 6.19
CA ASN A 60 -10.72 1.54 6.62
C ASN A 60 -10.84 2.26 7.97
N ASP A 61 -11.70 3.27 8.01
CA ASP A 61 -11.88 4.08 9.21
C ASP A 61 -12.98 3.48 10.08
N ASN A 62 -12.58 2.57 10.96
CA ASN A 62 -13.48 1.95 11.92
C ASN A 62 -13.36 2.58 13.30
N ILE A 63 -12.89 3.83 13.35
CA ILE A 63 -12.55 4.47 14.62
C ILE A 63 -13.78 4.86 15.43
N SER A 64 -14.89 5.17 14.76
CA SER A 64 -16.10 5.58 15.49
C SER A 64 -16.63 4.41 16.34
N GLY A 65 -16.70 4.65 17.65
CA GLY A 65 -17.15 3.64 18.61
C GLY A 65 -16.06 2.71 19.12
N ILE A 66 -14.83 2.85 18.68
CA ILE A 66 -13.70 2.05 19.14
C ILE A 66 -12.85 2.88 20.09
N GLU A 67 -12.29 2.24 21.12
CA GLU A 67 -11.35 2.90 21.99
C GLU A 67 -10.11 3.37 21.23
N HIS A 68 -9.61 4.55 21.59
CA HIS A 68 -8.44 5.13 20.95
C HIS A 68 -7.15 4.51 21.51
N LYS A 69 -6.97 3.22 21.28
CA LYS A 69 -5.74 2.52 21.66
C LYS A 69 -4.82 2.44 20.45
N ILE A 70 -3.52 2.47 20.70
CA ILE A 70 -2.51 2.45 19.65
C ILE A 70 -2.66 1.22 18.76
N GLU A 71 -2.98 0.06 19.33
CA GLU A 71 -3.12 -1.18 18.56
C GLU A 71 -4.31 -1.18 17.60
N ASN A 72 -5.22 -0.22 17.74
CA ASN A 72 -6.37 -0.09 16.83
C ASN A 72 -6.05 0.73 15.58
N PHE A 73 -4.84 1.24 15.45
CA PHE A 73 -4.41 2.06 14.32
C PHE A 73 -3.32 1.36 13.52
N VAL A 74 -3.33 1.58 12.22
CA VAL A 74 -2.24 1.09 11.37
C VAL A 74 -0.98 1.90 11.68
N SER A 75 0.12 1.21 11.97
CA SER A 75 1.35 1.86 12.38
C SER A 75 2.25 2.14 11.18
N TYR A 76 2.41 3.43 10.84
CA TYR A 76 3.35 3.81 9.79
C TYR A 76 4.82 3.61 10.23
N GLU A 77 5.10 3.68 11.51
CA GLU A 77 6.45 3.38 12.01
C GLU A 77 6.83 1.94 11.72
N HIS A 78 5.89 1.03 11.96
CA HIS A 78 6.09 -0.39 11.71
C HIS A 78 6.33 -0.66 10.22
N ILE A 79 5.56 0.02 9.36
CA ILE A 79 5.72 -0.10 7.91
C ILE A 79 7.13 0.35 7.49
N VAL A 80 7.59 1.48 7.99
CA VAL A 80 8.93 2.00 7.69
C VAL A 80 10.00 1.00 8.14
N GLU A 81 9.87 0.47 9.34
CA GLU A 81 10.84 -0.51 9.86
C GLU A 81 10.85 -1.78 9.03
N ASP A 82 9.68 -2.25 8.59
CA ASP A 82 9.58 -3.43 7.74
C ASP A 82 10.22 -3.20 6.38
N ILE A 83 10.04 -2.01 5.79
CA ILE A 83 10.69 -1.66 4.53
C ILE A 83 12.21 -1.68 4.70
N LYS A 84 12.71 -1.09 5.78
CA LYS A 84 14.15 -1.12 6.07
C LYS A 84 14.66 -2.55 6.21
N SER A 85 13.88 -3.41 6.83
CA SER A 85 14.24 -4.83 6.98
C SER A 85 14.33 -5.55 5.65
N ILE A 86 13.41 -5.26 4.74
CA ILE A 86 13.45 -5.83 3.38
C ILE A 86 14.77 -5.46 2.70
N LEU A 87 15.16 -4.20 2.79
CA LEU A 87 16.39 -3.73 2.13
C LEU A 87 17.66 -4.27 2.78
N LYS A 88 17.63 -4.56 4.08
CA LYS A 88 18.77 -5.13 4.79
C LYS A 88 19.03 -6.59 4.41
N LYS A 89 18.06 -7.28 3.85
CA LYS A 89 18.23 -8.69 3.47
C LYS A 89 19.14 -8.88 2.27
N GLY A 90 19.44 -7.83 1.53
CA GLY A 90 20.38 -7.88 0.45
C GLY A 90 19.88 -7.23 -0.84
N HIS A 91 20.54 -7.60 -1.93
CA HIS A 91 20.30 -7.03 -3.24
C HIS A 91 18.94 -7.43 -3.81
N ILE A 92 18.30 -6.49 -4.50
CA ILE A 92 17.04 -6.70 -5.23
C ILE A 92 17.24 -6.27 -6.68
N ASP A 93 16.91 -7.13 -7.64
CA ASP A 93 17.16 -6.86 -9.05
C ASP A 93 16.31 -5.70 -9.59
N LEU A 94 15.03 -5.65 -9.25
CA LEU A 94 14.09 -4.73 -9.87
C LEU A 94 13.31 -3.94 -8.82
N LEU A 95 12.99 -2.68 -9.17
CA LEU A 95 12.07 -1.88 -8.36
C LEU A 95 10.70 -2.56 -8.25
N GLU A 96 10.26 -3.20 -9.31
CA GLU A 96 8.99 -3.93 -9.32
C GLU A 96 8.95 -5.02 -8.25
N THR A 97 10.04 -5.74 -8.08
CA THR A 97 10.13 -6.78 -7.04
C THR A 97 10.07 -6.17 -5.65
N LEU A 98 10.78 -5.07 -5.44
CA LEU A 98 10.70 -4.35 -4.17
C LEU A 98 9.27 -3.86 -3.93
N GLY A 99 8.64 -3.35 -4.97
CA GLY A 99 7.25 -2.88 -4.88
C GLY A 99 6.30 -3.95 -4.41
N GLU A 100 6.39 -5.14 -4.98
CA GLU A 100 5.51 -6.25 -4.58
C GLU A 100 5.76 -6.67 -3.13
N LYS A 101 7.00 -6.66 -2.68
CA LYS A 101 7.32 -6.97 -1.27
C LYS A 101 6.71 -5.94 -0.32
N ILE A 102 6.76 -4.67 -0.67
CA ILE A 102 6.16 -3.59 0.15
C ILE A 102 4.63 -3.71 0.15
N VAL A 103 4.04 -3.97 -1.01
CA VAL A 103 2.59 -4.19 -1.12
C VAL A 103 2.14 -5.33 -0.22
N ASP A 104 2.87 -6.45 -0.25
CA ASP A 104 2.51 -7.62 0.56
C ASP A 104 2.57 -7.30 2.05
N LEU A 105 3.61 -6.62 2.50
CA LEU A 105 3.71 -6.29 3.92
C LEU A 105 2.62 -5.34 4.38
N CYS A 106 2.20 -4.40 3.52
CA CYS A 106 1.13 -3.46 3.86
C CYS A 106 -0.23 -4.16 3.93
N PHE A 107 -0.47 -5.11 3.04
CA PHE A 107 -1.74 -5.84 3.03
C PHE A 107 -1.84 -6.91 4.13
N GLU A 108 -0.78 -7.16 4.89
CA GLU A 108 -0.89 -7.98 6.08
C GLU A 108 -1.85 -7.39 7.10
N ASP A 109 -2.00 -6.09 7.11
CA ASP A 109 -3.01 -5.42 7.92
C ASP A 109 -4.33 -5.40 7.14
N GLU A 110 -5.34 -6.05 7.70
CA GLU A 110 -6.65 -6.18 7.04
C GLU A 110 -7.36 -4.86 6.83
N ARG A 111 -6.99 -3.83 7.58
CA ARG A 111 -7.60 -2.50 7.47
C ARG A 111 -7.13 -1.74 6.22
N VAL A 112 -6.02 -2.14 5.64
CA VAL A 112 -5.50 -1.50 4.43
C VAL A 112 -6.31 -1.97 3.22
N MET A 113 -6.94 -1.03 2.55
CA MET A 113 -7.84 -1.31 1.42
C MET A 113 -7.16 -1.14 0.08
N THR A 114 -6.39 -0.07 -0.09
CA THR A 114 -5.67 0.22 -1.32
C THR A 114 -4.28 0.73 -0.99
N ILE A 115 -3.37 0.57 -1.95
CA ILE A 115 -1.99 1.03 -1.84
C ILE A 115 -1.61 1.73 -3.13
N LYS A 116 -1.05 2.92 -3.01
CA LYS A 116 -0.39 3.62 -4.10
C LYS A 116 1.07 3.79 -3.69
N LEU A 117 1.97 3.21 -4.46
CA LEU A 117 3.39 3.13 -4.11
C LEU A 117 4.21 3.68 -5.26
N LYS A 118 5.09 4.62 -4.95
CA LYS A 118 6.02 5.19 -5.92
C LYS A 118 7.44 4.89 -5.47
N LEU A 119 8.21 4.24 -6.33
CA LEU A 119 9.59 3.86 -6.08
C LEU A 119 10.48 4.53 -7.12
N GLU A 120 11.51 5.23 -6.65
CA GLU A 120 12.39 6.00 -7.53
C GLU A 120 13.85 5.75 -7.17
N LYS A 121 14.67 5.63 -8.20
CA LYS A 121 16.13 5.69 -8.07
C LYS A 121 16.56 7.13 -8.33
N LEU A 122 17.38 7.70 -7.46
CA LEU A 122 17.68 9.12 -7.49
C LEU A 122 18.98 9.47 -8.21
N GLU A 123 19.79 8.48 -8.54
CA GLU A 123 21.15 8.72 -9.02
C GLU A 123 21.48 8.03 -10.34
N VAL A 124 20.45 7.62 -11.11
CA VAL A 124 20.69 6.85 -12.33
C VAL A 124 21.17 7.72 -13.49
N PHE A 125 20.49 8.85 -13.70
CA PHE A 125 20.81 9.76 -14.80
C PHE A 125 21.00 11.18 -14.28
N LYS A 126 22.01 11.87 -14.84
CA LYS A 126 22.25 13.27 -14.50
C LYS A 126 21.13 14.19 -15.00
N GLU A 127 20.47 13.80 -16.09
CA GLU A 127 19.45 14.61 -16.76
C GLU A 127 18.08 14.56 -16.11
N THR A 128 17.87 13.61 -15.18
CA THR A 128 16.58 13.47 -14.50
C THR A 128 16.78 13.61 -13.00
N SER A 129 15.72 14.06 -12.32
CA SER A 129 15.74 14.07 -10.85
C SER A 129 15.60 12.66 -10.29
N SER A 130 14.92 11.79 -11.02
CA SER A 130 14.72 10.39 -10.61
C SER A 130 14.17 9.59 -11.77
N VAL A 131 14.27 8.26 -11.67
CA VAL A 131 13.57 7.32 -12.53
C VAL A 131 12.93 6.26 -11.65
N GLY A 132 11.73 5.84 -12.01
CA GLY A 132 11.07 4.86 -11.17
C GLY A 132 9.75 4.38 -11.71
N ILE A 133 8.97 3.78 -10.83
CA ILE A 133 7.67 3.20 -11.12
C ILE A 133 6.65 3.64 -10.10
N GLU A 134 5.39 3.59 -10.49
CA GLU A 134 4.28 3.79 -9.57
C GLU A 134 3.35 2.60 -9.70
N ILE A 135 2.94 2.05 -8.55
CA ILE A 135 2.11 0.86 -8.47
C ILE A 135 0.84 1.21 -7.71
N PHE A 136 -0.29 0.75 -8.22
CA PHE A 136 -1.56 0.83 -7.52
C PHE A 136 -2.12 -0.56 -7.34
N ARG A 137 -2.55 -0.91 -6.12
CA ARG A 137 -3.13 -2.22 -5.81
C ARG A 137 -4.34 -2.07 -4.91
N LYS A 138 -5.35 -2.86 -5.19
CA LYS A 138 -6.54 -3.03 -4.35
C LYS A 138 -6.53 -4.41 -3.75
N LYS A 139 -7.04 -4.54 -2.55
CA LYS A 139 -7.10 -5.83 -1.86
C LYS A 139 -7.87 -6.89 -2.66
N ASN A 140 -8.95 -6.48 -3.32
CA ASN A 140 -9.76 -7.40 -4.13
C ASN A 140 -8.97 -7.96 -5.31
N SER A 141 -8.12 -7.16 -5.95
CA SER A 141 -7.28 -7.61 -7.05
C SER A 141 -6.34 -8.72 -6.60
N ARG A 142 -5.82 -8.62 -5.36
CA ARG A 142 -4.97 -9.65 -4.79
C ARG A 142 -5.71 -10.96 -4.60
N ASN A 143 -6.95 -10.90 -4.10
CA ASN A 143 -7.78 -12.09 -3.94
C ASN A 143 -8.08 -12.74 -5.29
N ASP A 144 -8.40 -11.95 -6.29
CA ASP A 144 -8.64 -12.44 -7.64
C ASP A 144 -7.42 -13.16 -8.21
N SER A 145 -6.23 -12.62 -7.97
CA SER A 145 -4.99 -13.24 -8.42
C SER A 145 -4.77 -14.60 -7.76
N ILE A 146 -5.09 -14.73 -6.49
CA ILE A 146 -4.98 -15.99 -5.77
C ILE A 146 -5.95 -17.02 -6.36
N GLU A 147 -7.19 -16.62 -6.63
CA GLU A 147 -8.19 -17.50 -7.23
C GLU A 147 -7.76 -18.00 -8.60
N LYS A 148 -7.20 -17.11 -9.43
CA LYS A 148 -6.68 -17.49 -10.74
C LYS A 148 -5.56 -18.51 -10.64
N ASN A 149 -4.67 -18.36 -9.69
CA ASN A 149 -3.58 -19.30 -9.49
C ASN A 149 -4.10 -20.66 -9.07
N LEU A 150 -5.11 -20.69 -8.21
CA LEU A 150 -5.73 -21.94 -7.80
C LEU A 150 -6.42 -22.66 -8.96
N SER A 151 -7.07 -21.90 -9.85
CA SER A 151 -7.74 -22.50 -11.00
C SER A 151 -6.77 -23.04 -12.03
N THR A 152 -5.56 -22.49 -12.12
CA THR A 152 -4.56 -22.98 -13.06
C THR A 152 -3.80 -24.21 -12.57
N THR A 153 -3.85 -24.50 -11.29
CA THR A 153 -3.21 -25.71 -10.74
C THR A 153 -4.09 -26.94 -10.89
N ASP A 154 -5.32 -26.76 -11.25
CA ASP A 154 -6.22 -27.88 -11.53
C ASP A 154 -6.00 -28.41 -12.98
#